data_e7eceb49d61f8ee8ca62ba11d9cc08f9
#
_entry.id   e7eceb49d61f8ee8ca62ba11d9cc08f9
#
_cell.length_a   1.000
_cell.length_b   1.000
_cell.length_c   1.000
_cell.angle_alpha   90.00
_cell.angle_beta   90.00
_cell.angle_gamma   90.00
#
_symmetry.space_group_name_H-M   'P 1'
#
loop_
_entity.id
_entity.type
_entity.pdbx_description
1 polymer ?
#
loop_
_entity_poly.entity_id
_entity_poly.type
_entity_poly.pdbx_seq_one_letter_code
_entity_poly.pdbx_strand_id
1 'polypeptide(L)'
;MFCLLISEEGRAQTFECGLISSVAQAGVRFRFMSGRNDSELRLCADLYHVIDGKNSCPGGLASYFIRFNAAEWKINDEVRVQFNAGPGASAGYVMDNSDRRGVVAGMSGMASFDFRFNSGLSVSAGFSAILGCHTGKKNGNTTLTFYHNGIYRAWIPEISINYRF
;
A
#
# COMPACT_ATOMS: atom_id res chain seq x y z
N MET A 1 13.07 -15.94 13.74
CA MET A 1 13.36 -15.10 14.93
C MET A 1 12.87 -13.68 14.61
N PHE A 2 11.55 -13.48 14.71
CA PHE A 2 10.86 -12.21 14.39
C PHE A 2 9.98 -11.84 15.60
N CYS A 3 10.57 -11.87 16.75
CA CYS A 3 10.01 -11.36 17.99
C CYS A 3 11.02 -10.39 18.55
N LEU A 4 10.82 -9.13 18.31
CA LEU A 4 11.40 -8.07 19.15
C LEU A 4 11.08 -6.72 18.51
N LEU A 5 10.04 -6.13 19.00
CA LEU A 5 9.92 -4.71 19.32
C LEU A 5 8.52 -4.47 19.89
N ILE A 6 8.17 -5.26 20.92
CA ILE A 6 7.17 -4.84 21.89
C ILE A 6 7.98 -4.32 23.08
N SER A 7 8.40 -3.10 22.99
CA SER A 7 8.95 -2.34 24.12
C SER A 7 7.93 -1.28 24.50
N GLU A 8 7.23 -1.59 25.56
CA GLU A 8 6.84 -0.73 26.65
C GLU A 8 6.81 0.78 26.42
N GLU A 9 5.59 1.24 26.16
CA GLU A 9 5.03 2.38 26.91
C GLU A 9 3.53 2.28 26.66
N GLY A 10 2.72 2.23 27.73
CA GLY A 10 1.26 1.98 27.69
C GLY A 10 0.46 3.05 26.93
N ARG A 11 0.77 3.25 25.65
CA ARG A 11 -0.08 3.95 24.68
C ARG A 11 -0.97 2.92 24.05
N ALA A 12 -2.27 3.08 24.22
CA ALA A 12 -3.27 2.26 23.55
C ALA A 12 -2.93 2.18 22.06
N GLN A 13 -2.59 0.99 21.59
CA GLN A 13 -2.43 0.73 20.17
C GLN A 13 -3.80 0.92 19.53
N THR A 14 -3.90 1.85 18.61
CA THR A 14 -5.13 2.08 17.88
C THR A 14 -5.02 1.34 16.54
N PHE A 15 -6.06 0.59 16.23
CA PHE A 15 -6.14 -0.20 15.00
C PHE A 15 -7.14 0.45 14.03
N GLU A 16 -6.76 0.60 12.77
CA GLU A 16 -7.66 0.99 11.69
C GLU A 16 -7.72 -0.13 10.64
N CYS A 17 -8.91 -0.39 10.15
CA CYS A 17 -9.16 -1.29 9.02
C CYS A 17 -9.97 -0.55 7.96
N GLY A 18 -9.71 -0.80 6.69
CA GLY A 18 -10.42 -0.13 5.62
C GLY A 18 -10.23 -0.76 4.26
N LEU A 19 -10.89 -0.13 3.29
CA LEU A 19 -10.80 -0.47 1.88
C LEU A 19 -9.89 0.54 1.19
N ILE A 20 -9.10 0.05 0.24
CA ILE A 20 -8.27 0.86 -0.64
C ILE A 20 -8.61 0.53 -2.07
N SER A 21 -8.69 1.54 -2.91
CA SER A 21 -8.99 1.39 -4.33
C SER A 21 -8.26 2.43 -5.17
N SER A 22 -7.94 2.03 -6.38
CA SER A 22 -7.48 2.88 -7.48
C SER A 22 -7.90 2.23 -8.80
N VAL A 23 -7.60 2.87 -9.92
CA VAL A 23 -7.79 2.23 -11.24
C VAL A 23 -6.86 1.03 -11.47
N ALA A 24 -5.81 0.87 -10.68
CA ALA A 24 -4.84 -0.22 -10.84
C ALA A 24 -4.99 -1.35 -9.82
N GLN A 25 -5.66 -1.11 -8.71
CA GLN A 25 -5.77 -2.07 -7.62
C GLN A 25 -6.98 -1.80 -6.73
N ALA A 26 -7.47 -2.86 -6.07
CA ALA A 26 -8.47 -2.78 -5.02
C ALA A 26 -8.15 -3.80 -3.93
N GLY A 27 -8.39 -3.45 -2.67
CA GLY A 27 -8.06 -4.34 -1.57
C GLY A 27 -8.43 -3.83 -0.20
N VAL A 28 -7.82 -4.46 0.80
CA VAL A 28 -7.96 -4.13 2.21
C VAL A 28 -6.67 -3.55 2.76
N ARG A 29 -6.83 -2.70 3.74
CA ARG A 29 -5.77 -1.97 4.40
C ARG A 29 -5.93 -2.09 5.91
N PHE A 30 -4.86 -2.42 6.57
CA PHE A 30 -4.76 -2.54 8.02
C PHE A 30 -3.69 -1.59 8.51
N ARG A 31 -4.01 -0.76 9.48
CA ARG A 31 -3.08 0.19 10.05
C ARG A 31 -3.00 0.00 11.55
N PHE A 32 -1.78 -0.07 12.04
CA PHE A 32 -1.46 -0.16 13.45
C PHE A 32 -0.75 1.13 13.85
N MET A 33 -1.42 1.95 14.65
CA MET A 33 -0.89 3.22 15.10
C MET A 33 -0.22 3.04 16.46
N SER A 34 1.07 3.37 16.53
CA SER A 34 1.85 3.29 17.77
C SER A 34 2.70 4.54 17.93
N GLY A 35 2.13 5.56 18.52
CA GLY A 35 2.85 6.78 18.81
C GLY A 35 3.22 7.60 17.57
N ARG A 36 4.52 7.71 17.26
CA ARG A 36 5.03 8.56 16.19
C ARG A 36 5.08 7.87 14.81
N ASN A 37 5.14 6.55 14.82
CA ASN A 37 5.27 5.74 13.61
C ASN A 37 4.08 4.80 13.50
N ASP A 38 3.45 4.79 12.35
CA ASP A 38 2.36 3.87 12.02
C ASP A 38 2.89 2.75 11.13
N SER A 39 2.39 1.54 11.34
CA SER A 39 2.60 0.41 10.44
C SER A 39 1.35 0.18 9.62
N GLU A 40 1.53 -0.07 8.32
CA GLU A 40 0.42 -0.30 7.40
C GLU A 40 0.67 -1.55 6.57
N LEU A 41 -0.29 -2.48 6.58
CA LEU A 41 -0.35 -3.66 5.74
C LEU A 41 -1.47 -3.48 4.72
N ARG A 42 -1.18 -3.71 3.45
CA ARG A 42 -2.14 -3.73 2.34
C ARG A 42 -2.16 -5.09 1.68
N LEU A 43 -3.35 -5.58 1.39
CA LEU A 43 -3.56 -6.78 0.60
C LEU A 43 -4.49 -6.40 -0.56
N CYS A 44 -3.96 -6.35 -1.77
CA CYS A 44 -4.66 -5.82 -2.93
C CYS A 44 -4.69 -6.84 -4.07
N ALA A 45 -5.81 -6.87 -4.79
CA ALA A 45 -5.88 -7.43 -6.12
C ALA A 45 -5.29 -6.43 -7.12
N ASP A 46 -4.41 -6.89 -7.99
CA ASP A 46 -3.85 -6.10 -9.09
C ASP A 46 -4.77 -6.19 -10.29
N LEU A 47 -5.39 -5.06 -10.64
CA LEU A 47 -6.40 -4.95 -11.70
C LEU A 47 -5.85 -4.30 -12.96
N TYR A 48 -4.59 -3.85 -12.97
CA TYR A 48 -4.02 -3.03 -14.04
C TYR A 48 -4.24 -3.64 -15.43
N HIS A 49 -3.88 -4.91 -15.60
CA HIS A 49 -4.04 -5.60 -16.89
C HIS A 49 -5.44 -6.17 -17.15
N VAL A 50 -6.28 -6.25 -16.12
CA VAL A 50 -7.69 -6.63 -16.27
C VAL A 50 -8.47 -5.50 -16.92
N ILE A 51 -8.20 -4.26 -16.49
CA ILE A 51 -8.86 -3.05 -17.02
C ILE A 51 -8.42 -2.79 -18.46
N ASP A 52 -7.15 -3.04 -18.80
CA ASP A 52 -6.63 -2.94 -20.16
C ASP A 52 -7.13 -4.07 -21.10
N GLY A 53 -7.91 -5.01 -20.59
CA GLY A 53 -8.42 -6.15 -21.36
C GLY A 53 -7.37 -7.19 -21.76
N LYS A 54 -6.13 -7.07 -21.28
CA LYS A 54 -5.02 -7.98 -21.61
C LYS A 54 -5.05 -9.28 -20.81
N ASN A 55 -5.81 -9.30 -19.72
CA ASN A 55 -5.89 -10.46 -18.84
C ASN A 55 -7.26 -10.58 -18.17
N SER A 56 -7.75 -11.81 -18.02
CA SER A 56 -9.03 -12.11 -17.36
C SER A 56 -8.93 -12.34 -15.86
N CYS A 57 -7.72 -12.47 -15.31
CA CYS A 57 -7.53 -12.76 -13.90
C CYS A 57 -6.68 -11.68 -13.23
N PRO A 58 -7.10 -11.13 -12.10
CA PRO A 58 -6.30 -10.20 -11.32
C PRO A 58 -5.05 -10.87 -10.75
N GLY A 59 -4.01 -10.08 -10.49
CA GLY A 59 -2.88 -10.47 -9.67
C GLY A 59 -3.17 -10.28 -8.19
N GLY A 60 -2.22 -10.65 -7.33
CA GLY A 60 -2.26 -10.39 -5.89
C GLY A 60 -1.01 -9.66 -5.44
N LEU A 61 -1.16 -8.62 -4.64
CA LEU A 61 -0.05 -7.82 -4.11
C LEU A 61 -0.24 -7.60 -2.62
N ALA A 62 0.79 -7.93 -1.84
CA ALA A 62 0.91 -7.58 -0.43
C ALA A 62 1.98 -6.50 -0.28
N SER A 63 1.70 -5.46 0.50
CA SER A 63 2.64 -4.37 0.77
C SER A 63 2.62 -4.02 2.24
N TYR A 64 3.80 -3.80 2.81
CA TYR A 64 3.98 -3.34 4.18
C TYR A 64 4.74 -2.02 4.18
N PHE A 65 4.23 -1.01 4.88
CA PHE A 65 4.83 0.31 4.99
C PHE A 65 5.04 0.70 6.44
N ILE A 66 6.13 1.41 6.69
CA ILE A 66 6.36 2.16 7.91
C ILE A 66 6.07 3.61 7.57
N ARG A 67 5.08 4.20 8.22
CA ARG A 67 4.58 5.54 7.92
C ARG A 67 5.05 6.52 8.98
N PHE A 68 5.51 7.67 8.52
CA PHE A 68 5.90 8.79 9.35
C PHE A 68 4.93 9.94 9.11
N ASN A 69 4.39 10.50 10.18
CA ASN A 69 3.63 11.73 10.10
C ASN A 69 4.61 12.90 9.88
N ALA A 70 4.65 13.41 8.65
CA ALA A 70 5.52 14.51 8.26
C ALA A 70 4.92 15.88 8.57
N ALA A 71 3.58 16.00 8.51
CA ALA A 71 2.89 17.25 8.82
C ALA A 71 1.44 16.97 9.25
N GLU A 72 0.93 17.80 10.15
CA GLU A 72 -0.45 17.72 10.62
C GLU A 72 -1.07 19.12 10.66
N TRP A 73 -2.31 19.22 10.17
CA TRP A 73 -3.10 20.44 10.17
C TRP A 73 -4.48 20.16 10.78
N LYS A 74 -4.91 21.02 11.68
CA LYS A 74 -6.27 21.00 12.20
C LYS A 74 -7.10 21.99 11.39
N ILE A 75 -8.07 21.49 10.63
CA ILE A 75 -8.97 22.33 9.84
C ILE A 75 -10.04 22.93 10.75
N ASN A 76 -10.64 22.08 11.60
CA ASN A 76 -11.62 22.45 12.62
C ASN A 76 -11.54 21.43 13.78
N ASP A 77 -12.47 21.53 14.74
CA ASP A 77 -12.47 20.63 15.90
C ASP A 77 -12.83 19.16 15.54
N GLU A 78 -13.42 18.94 14.39
CA GLU A 78 -13.88 17.62 13.94
C GLU A 78 -12.95 16.95 12.92
N VAL A 79 -12.14 17.73 12.19
CA VAL A 79 -11.33 17.25 11.08
C VAL A 79 -9.87 17.63 11.23
N ARG A 80 -9.01 16.62 11.18
CA ARG A 80 -7.54 16.77 11.10
C ARG A 80 -7.04 16.20 9.78
N VAL A 81 -6.11 16.88 9.17
CA VAL A 81 -5.40 16.42 7.97
C VAL A 81 -3.97 16.10 8.32
N GLN A 82 -3.52 14.91 7.96
CA GLN A 82 -2.14 14.48 8.19
C GLN A 82 -1.51 14.13 6.86
N PHE A 83 -0.31 14.63 6.62
CA PHE A 83 0.53 14.17 5.53
C PHE A 83 1.48 13.09 6.05
N ASN A 84 1.35 11.91 5.47
CA ASN A 84 2.15 10.75 5.85
C ASN A 84 2.96 10.28 4.64
N ALA A 85 4.21 9.92 4.89
CA ALA A 85 5.07 9.32 3.89
C ALA A 85 5.91 8.22 4.55
N GLY A 86 6.37 7.26 3.77
CA GLY A 86 7.25 6.26 4.32
C GLY A 86 7.68 5.17 3.35
N PRO A 87 8.77 4.48 3.70
CA PRO A 87 9.26 3.32 2.97
C PRO A 87 8.47 2.07 3.33
N GLY A 88 8.61 1.07 2.48
CA GLY A 88 8.00 -0.22 2.67
C GLY A 88 8.63 -1.31 1.81
N ALA A 89 7.99 -2.45 1.83
CA ALA A 89 8.32 -3.60 0.98
C ALA A 89 7.02 -4.16 0.40
N SER A 90 7.10 -4.65 -0.83
CA SER A 90 5.97 -5.26 -1.51
C SER A 90 6.38 -6.57 -2.14
N ALA A 91 5.47 -7.53 -2.10
CA ALA A 91 5.62 -8.81 -2.78
C ALA A 91 4.26 -9.28 -3.31
N GLY A 92 4.27 -10.01 -4.42
CA GLY A 92 3.02 -10.47 -5.02
C GLY A 92 3.22 -11.35 -6.24
N TYR A 93 2.10 -11.74 -6.81
CA TYR A 93 2.05 -12.45 -8.08
C TYR A 93 1.22 -11.62 -9.05
N VAL A 94 1.90 -10.96 -9.96
CA VAL A 94 1.31 -9.94 -10.83
C VAL A 94 1.77 -10.14 -12.28
N MET A 95 1.18 -9.40 -13.17
CA MET A 95 1.58 -9.30 -14.56
C MET A 95 2.35 -7.99 -14.78
N ASP A 96 3.46 -8.05 -15.51
CA ASP A 96 4.21 -6.86 -15.93
C ASP A 96 3.97 -6.54 -17.39
N ASN A 97 4.47 -5.42 -17.90
CA ASN A 97 4.32 -4.93 -19.27
C ASN A 97 4.69 -5.94 -20.37
N SER A 98 5.42 -6.96 -20.03
CA SER A 98 5.80 -8.04 -20.96
C SER A 98 4.74 -9.12 -21.15
N ASP A 99 3.49 -8.89 -20.71
CA ASP A 99 2.37 -9.83 -20.73
C ASP A 99 2.67 -11.17 -20.01
N ARG A 100 3.57 -11.14 -19.03
CA ARG A 100 3.98 -12.32 -18.28
C ARG A 100 3.59 -12.18 -16.84
N ARG A 101 2.98 -13.23 -16.32
CA ARG A 101 2.73 -13.37 -14.91
C ARG A 101 3.96 -13.90 -14.20
N GLY A 102 4.23 -13.37 -13.02
CA GLY A 102 5.32 -13.80 -12.20
C GLY A 102 5.30 -13.21 -10.80
N VAL A 103 6.25 -13.63 -10.02
CA VAL A 103 6.43 -13.09 -8.68
C VAL A 103 7.16 -11.75 -8.77
N VAL A 104 6.61 -10.75 -8.09
CA VAL A 104 7.28 -9.48 -7.85
C VAL A 104 7.71 -9.40 -6.39
N ALA A 105 8.89 -8.84 -6.16
CA ALA A 105 9.36 -8.46 -4.83
C ALA A 105 10.23 -7.22 -4.96
N GLY A 106 10.07 -6.29 -4.03
CA GLY A 106 10.85 -5.05 -4.06
C GLY A 106 10.60 -4.12 -2.88
N MET A 107 11.39 -3.06 -2.87
CA MET A 107 11.17 -1.94 -1.97
C MET A 107 10.01 -1.09 -2.48
N SER A 108 9.27 -0.49 -1.58
CA SER A 108 8.17 0.40 -1.92
C SER A 108 8.24 1.70 -1.11
N GLY A 109 7.59 2.73 -1.63
CA GLY A 109 7.42 3.99 -0.96
C GLY A 109 5.99 4.47 -1.13
N MET A 110 5.48 5.20 -0.13
CA MET A 110 4.15 5.77 -0.18
C MET A 110 4.13 7.20 0.33
N ALA A 111 3.16 7.98 -0.16
CA ALA A 111 2.79 9.25 0.42
C ALA A 111 1.27 9.41 0.36
N SER A 112 0.67 9.97 1.42
CA SER A 112 -0.77 10.15 1.51
C SER A 112 -1.16 11.35 2.37
N PHE A 113 -2.30 11.95 2.03
CA PHE A 113 -3.05 12.85 2.89
C PHE A 113 -4.19 12.07 3.53
N ASP A 114 -4.24 12.09 4.86
CA ASP A 114 -5.27 11.42 5.63
C ASP A 114 -6.16 12.46 6.29
N PHE A 115 -7.44 12.44 5.94
CA PHE A 115 -8.49 13.23 6.56
C PHE A 115 -9.12 12.40 7.67
N ARG A 116 -8.85 12.76 8.92
CA ARG A 116 -9.32 12.03 10.10
C ARG A 116 -10.46 12.76 10.75
N PHE A 117 -11.58 12.07 10.94
CA PHE A 117 -12.78 12.58 11.60
C PHE A 117 -12.87 12.07 13.05
N ASN A 118 -13.47 12.86 13.92
CA ASN A 118 -13.69 12.48 15.32
C ASN A 118 -14.59 11.24 15.49
N SER A 119 -15.41 10.94 14.47
CA SER A 119 -16.26 9.74 14.43
C SER A 119 -15.50 8.41 14.32
N GLY A 120 -14.16 8.44 14.21
CA GLY A 120 -13.36 7.27 13.96
C GLY A 120 -13.19 6.92 12.46
N LEU A 121 -13.94 7.59 11.59
CA LEU A 121 -13.77 7.48 10.15
C LEU A 121 -12.49 8.20 9.71
N SER A 122 -11.78 7.64 8.72
CA SER A 122 -10.72 8.35 8.01
C SER A 122 -10.80 8.09 6.50
N VAL A 123 -10.53 9.13 5.72
CA VAL A 123 -10.41 9.05 4.26
C VAL A 123 -8.99 9.43 3.91
N SER A 124 -8.34 8.63 3.08
CA SER A 124 -6.97 8.93 2.64
C SER A 124 -6.91 9.00 1.12
N ALA A 125 -6.13 9.95 0.62
CA ALA A 125 -5.76 10.07 -0.78
C ALA A 125 -4.23 10.08 -0.87
N GLY A 126 -3.67 9.27 -1.76
CA GLY A 126 -2.22 9.16 -1.87
C GLY A 126 -1.77 8.40 -3.09
N PHE A 127 -0.53 8.01 -3.08
CA PHE A 127 0.08 7.19 -4.12
C PHE A 127 1.17 6.30 -3.51
N SER A 128 1.48 5.21 -4.23
CA SER A 128 2.59 4.32 -3.87
C SER A 128 3.38 3.89 -5.10
N ALA A 129 4.67 3.66 -4.91
CA ALA A 129 5.57 3.16 -5.94
C ALA A 129 6.26 1.89 -5.46
N ILE A 130 6.62 1.01 -6.39
CA ILE A 130 7.35 -0.23 -6.12
C ILE A 130 8.57 -0.27 -7.02
N LEU A 131 9.75 -0.36 -6.42
CA LEU A 131 11.02 -0.57 -7.09
C LEU A 131 11.46 -2.01 -6.81
N GLY A 132 11.34 -2.89 -7.79
CA GLY A 132 11.58 -4.30 -7.55
C GLY A 132 11.91 -5.10 -8.80
N CYS A 133 12.08 -6.39 -8.56
CA CYS A 133 12.31 -7.37 -9.60
C CYS A 133 11.04 -8.20 -9.83
N HIS A 134 10.81 -8.55 -11.08
CA HIS A 134 9.73 -9.42 -11.52
C HIS A 134 10.31 -10.69 -12.15
N THR A 135 9.84 -11.84 -11.71
CA THR A 135 10.23 -13.14 -12.29
C THR A 135 9.12 -13.63 -13.21
N GLY A 136 9.43 -13.85 -14.48
CA GLY A 136 8.50 -14.44 -15.43
C GLY A 136 9.08 -15.66 -16.13
N LYS A 137 8.23 -16.57 -16.61
CA LYS A 137 8.66 -17.70 -17.45
C LYS A 137 8.58 -17.33 -18.93
N LYS A 138 9.68 -17.53 -19.69
CA LYS A 138 9.73 -17.42 -21.15
C LYS A 138 10.35 -18.68 -21.72
N ASN A 139 9.61 -19.40 -22.58
CA ASN A 139 10.09 -20.62 -23.25
C ASN A 139 10.68 -21.65 -22.26
N GLY A 140 10.04 -21.83 -21.10
CA GLY A 140 10.53 -22.75 -20.06
C GLY A 140 11.61 -22.20 -19.12
N ASN A 141 12.26 -21.10 -19.49
CA ASN A 141 13.30 -20.47 -18.67
C ASN A 141 12.72 -19.38 -17.77
N THR A 142 13.16 -19.30 -16.53
CA THR A 142 12.84 -18.21 -15.61
C THR A 142 13.71 -17.01 -15.96
N THR A 143 13.07 -15.88 -16.21
CA THR A 143 13.75 -14.60 -16.47
C THR A 143 13.49 -13.64 -15.32
N LEU A 144 14.52 -12.95 -14.86
CA LEU A 144 14.43 -11.87 -13.88
C LEU A 144 14.47 -10.54 -14.63
N THR A 145 13.48 -9.69 -14.42
CA THR A 145 13.39 -8.37 -15.06
C THR A 145 13.06 -7.32 -14.01
N PHE A 146 13.28 -6.05 -14.35
CA PHE A 146 12.83 -4.94 -13.53
C PHE A 146 11.30 -4.83 -13.63
N TYR A 147 10.63 -4.52 -12.49
CA TYR A 147 9.16 -4.38 -12.45
C TYR A 147 8.75 -2.95 -12.85
N HIS A 148 8.44 -2.76 -14.13
CA HIS A 148 8.13 -1.44 -14.70
C HIS A 148 6.80 -0.88 -14.20
N ASN A 149 5.77 -1.70 -14.04
CA ASN A 149 4.45 -1.26 -13.55
C ASN A 149 4.51 -0.71 -12.12
N GLY A 150 5.51 -1.06 -11.35
CA GLY A 150 5.71 -0.54 -10.00
C GLY A 150 5.96 0.97 -9.98
N ILE A 151 6.67 1.51 -10.98
CA ILE A 151 6.91 2.95 -11.12
C ILE A 151 5.66 3.65 -11.66
N TYR A 152 4.96 3.05 -12.63
CA TYR A 152 3.74 3.65 -13.17
C TYR A 152 2.66 3.84 -12.10
N ARG A 153 2.63 2.99 -11.08
CA ARG A 153 1.72 3.14 -9.92
C ARG A 153 1.92 4.43 -9.15
N ALA A 154 3.13 5.01 -9.15
CA ALA A 154 3.39 6.30 -8.50
C ALA A 154 2.57 7.46 -9.09
N TRP A 155 2.06 7.31 -10.30
CA TRP A 155 1.23 8.31 -10.99
C TRP A 155 -0.27 8.04 -10.87
N ILE A 156 -0.65 6.93 -10.23
CA ILE A 156 -2.04 6.52 -10.08
C ILE A 156 -2.49 6.84 -8.66
N PRO A 157 -3.43 7.75 -8.46
CA PRO A 157 -3.94 8.07 -7.14
C PRO A 157 -4.70 6.88 -6.54
N GLU A 158 -4.51 6.70 -5.25
CA GLU A 158 -5.17 5.71 -4.43
C GLU A 158 -6.08 6.43 -3.43
N ILE A 159 -7.28 5.92 -3.26
CA ILE A 159 -8.24 6.42 -2.26
C ILE A 159 -8.51 5.28 -1.29
N SER A 160 -8.58 5.59 -0.01
CA SER A 160 -9.02 4.62 0.99
C SER A 160 -9.97 5.22 2.00
N ILE A 161 -10.87 4.38 2.49
CA ILE A 161 -11.81 4.69 3.56
C ILE A 161 -11.55 3.69 4.66
N ASN A 162 -11.26 4.19 5.86
CA ASN A 162 -10.89 3.35 7.00
C ASN A 162 -11.72 3.72 8.22
N TYR A 163 -11.85 2.78 9.12
CA TYR A 163 -12.50 2.97 10.41
C TYR A 163 -11.54 2.56 11.53
N ARG A 164 -11.50 3.37 12.58
CA ARG A 164 -10.65 3.21 13.75
C ARG A 164 -11.45 2.59 14.88
N PHE A 165 -10.89 1.55 15.47
CA PHE A 165 -11.44 0.80 16.59
C PHE A 165 -10.74 1.17 17.91
#